data_11fde88980e99694a2583fd18ea2ec7f
#
_entry.id   11fde88980e99694a2583fd18ea2ec7f
#
_cell.length_a   1.000
_cell.length_b   1.000
_cell.length_c   1.000
_cell.angle_alpha   90.00
_cell.angle_beta   90.00
_cell.angle_gamma   90.00
#
_symmetry.space_group_name_H-M   'P 1'
#
loop_
_entity.id
_entity.type
_entity.pdbx_description
1 polymer ?
#
loop_
_entity_poly.entity_id
_entity_poly.type
_entity_poly.pdbx_seq_one_letter_code
_entity_poly.pdbx_strand_id
1 'polypeptide(L)'
;YFLGQFALAEGKKGGQYYTPKSIVTLIVEMLQPFKGRVYDPAMGSGGFFVQSEEFTEEHGGKVANGKTGQISVYGQESNPTTWRLAAMNMAIRGIDFNFGGAPGDTLLNDLHPDLRADFVMANPPFNMKEWWNEKLASDPRWIAGTPPQGNANFAWLQHMLYHLAPAGSMALLLANGSMSSNTNNEGEIRKQLVERDYVECMVALPGQLFTNTQIPACIWF
;
A
#
# COMPACT_ATOMS: atom_id res chain seq x y z
N TYR A 1 -20.77 -5.25 1.54
CA TYR A 1 -21.26 -5.39 0.14
C TYR A 1 -21.45 -4.03 -0.54
N PHE A 2 -22.26 -3.11 0.05
CA PHE A 2 -22.53 -1.78 -0.54
C PHE A 2 -21.27 -0.92 -0.73
N LEU A 3 -20.39 -0.84 0.26
CA LEU A 3 -19.16 -0.07 0.18
C LEU A 3 -18.22 -0.59 -0.92
N GLY A 4 -18.17 -1.92 -1.12
CA GLY A 4 -17.41 -2.53 -2.21
C GLY A 4 -17.96 -2.19 -3.60
N GLN A 5 -19.29 -2.15 -3.75
CA GLN A 5 -19.94 -1.76 -5.02
C GLN A 5 -19.73 -0.27 -5.34
N PHE A 6 -19.74 0.59 -4.33
CA PHE A 6 -19.44 2.03 -4.48
C PHE A 6 -17.99 2.25 -4.89
N ALA A 7 -17.05 1.57 -4.23
CA ALA A 7 -15.62 1.63 -4.57
C ALA A 7 -15.34 1.15 -6.00
N LEU A 8 -16.02 0.10 -6.45
CA LEU A 8 -15.96 -0.39 -7.83
C LEU A 8 -16.50 0.62 -8.85
N ALA A 9 -17.56 1.35 -8.52
CA ALA A 9 -18.16 2.35 -9.40
C ALA A 9 -17.28 3.61 -9.55
N GLU A 10 -16.66 4.07 -8.47
CA GLU A 10 -15.75 5.23 -8.47
C GLU A 10 -14.37 4.88 -9.07
N GLY A 11 -13.83 3.70 -8.81
CA GLY A 11 -12.55 3.24 -9.35
C GLY A 11 -12.52 3.19 -10.89
N LYS A 12 -13.67 3.00 -11.55
CA LYS A 12 -13.79 3.08 -13.00
C LYS A 12 -13.53 4.47 -13.58
N LYS A 13 -13.74 5.53 -12.79
CA LYS A 13 -13.56 6.93 -13.23
C LYS A 13 -12.15 7.46 -12.96
N GLY A 14 -11.41 6.88 -12.00
CA GLY A 14 -10.13 7.40 -11.53
C GLY A 14 -8.89 6.54 -11.85
N GLY A 15 -9.03 5.43 -12.61
CA GLY A 15 -7.90 4.54 -12.87
C GLY A 15 -7.41 3.75 -11.64
N GLN A 16 -8.11 3.84 -10.53
CA GLN A 16 -7.83 3.10 -9.31
C GLN A 16 -8.44 1.70 -9.41
N TYR A 17 -7.65 0.69 -9.08
CA TYR A 17 -8.09 -0.70 -9.12
C TYR A 17 -8.52 -1.14 -7.73
N TYR A 18 -9.75 -1.66 -7.64
CA TYR A 18 -10.18 -2.37 -6.43
C TYR A 18 -9.34 -3.63 -6.26
N THR A 19 -8.65 -3.76 -5.15
CA THR A 19 -7.83 -4.95 -4.87
C THR A 19 -8.76 -6.15 -4.59
N PRO A 20 -8.68 -7.23 -5.36
CA PRO A 20 -9.46 -8.44 -5.09
C PRO A 20 -9.22 -8.98 -3.69
N LYS A 21 -10.29 -9.45 -3.01
CA LYS A 21 -10.20 -9.95 -1.64
C LYS A 21 -9.12 -11.05 -1.50
N SER A 22 -8.98 -11.93 -2.48
CA SER A 22 -7.95 -12.99 -2.47
C SER A 22 -6.51 -12.45 -2.40
N ILE A 23 -6.23 -11.33 -3.08
CA ILE A 23 -4.90 -10.68 -3.04
C ILE A 23 -4.71 -9.98 -1.68
N VAL A 24 -5.75 -9.29 -1.20
CA VAL A 24 -5.71 -8.63 0.13
C VAL A 24 -5.44 -9.68 1.21
N THR A 25 -6.18 -10.79 1.22
CA THR A 25 -5.98 -11.90 2.15
C THR A 25 -4.56 -12.47 2.04
N LEU A 26 -4.06 -12.74 0.82
CA LEU A 26 -2.71 -13.25 0.63
C LEU A 26 -1.65 -12.33 1.24
N ILE A 27 -1.74 -11.02 0.98
CA ILE A 27 -0.79 -10.03 1.51
C ILE A 27 -0.85 -9.96 3.04
N VAL A 28 -2.04 -9.97 3.62
CA VAL A 28 -2.21 -9.93 5.08
C VAL A 28 -1.70 -11.23 5.73
N GLU A 29 -1.93 -12.38 5.11
CA GLU A 29 -1.39 -13.67 5.57
C GLU A 29 0.15 -13.74 5.48
N MET A 30 0.76 -13.11 4.46
CA MET A 30 2.22 -13.00 4.36
C MET A 30 2.79 -12.09 5.46
N LEU A 31 2.15 -10.95 5.73
CA LEU A 31 2.62 -9.95 6.71
C LEU A 31 2.31 -10.31 8.15
N GLN A 32 1.21 -10.99 8.42
CA GLN A 32 0.75 -11.40 9.76
C GLN A 32 0.70 -10.22 10.77
N PRO A 33 -0.10 -9.18 10.53
CA PRO A 33 -0.13 -7.97 11.36
C PRO A 33 -0.88 -8.21 12.68
N PHE A 34 -0.32 -8.99 13.60
CA PHE A 34 -0.94 -9.29 14.90
C PHE A 34 -1.07 -8.08 15.83
N LYS A 35 -0.12 -7.15 15.78
CA LYS A 35 -0.09 -5.95 16.60
C LYS A 35 0.87 -4.91 16.01
N GLY A 36 0.66 -3.64 16.32
CA GLY A 36 1.56 -2.57 15.90
C GLY A 36 0.90 -1.61 14.90
N ARG A 37 1.71 -0.84 14.22
CA ARG A 37 1.28 0.17 13.26
C ARG A 37 1.19 -0.43 11.87
N VAL A 38 0.00 -0.33 11.26
CA VAL A 38 -0.27 -0.76 9.88
C VAL A 38 -0.47 0.49 9.03
N TYR A 39 0.29 0.62 7.95
CA TYR A 39 0.23 1.77 7.05
C TYR A 39 -0.07 1.35 5.62
N ASP A 40 -1.01 2.07 4.99
CA ASP A 40 -1.30 1.98 3.55
C ASP A 40 -1.26 3.38 2.93
N PRO A 41 -0.20 3.71 2.16
CA PRO A 41 -0.03 5.01 1.52
C PRO A 41 -0.95 5.26 0.31
N ALA A 42 -1.69 4.26 -0.14
CA ALA A 42 -2.64 4.30 -1.26
C ALA A 42 -3.92 3.54 -0.90
N MET A 43 -4.47 3.85 0.28
CA MET A 43 -5.41 3.00 1.02
C MET A 43 -6.73 2.69 0.32
N GLY A 44 -7.08 3.44 -0.70
CA GLY A 44 -8.37 3.27 -1.35
C GLY A 44 -9.51 3.36 -0.34
N SER A 45 -10.41 2.37 -0.35
CA SER A 45 -11.52 2.27 0.63
C SER A 45 -11.13 1.59 1.96
N GLY A 46 -9.85 1.33 2.21
CA GLY A 46 -9.36 0.73 3.45
C GLY A 46 -9.46 -0.80 3.51
N GLY A 47 -9.43 -1.48 2.36
CA GLY A 47 -9.59 -2.93 2.29
C GLY A 47 -8.52 -3.71 3.05
N PHE A 48 -7.26 -3.27 3.01
CA PHE A 48 -6.18 -3.90 3.76
C PHE A 48 -6.37 -3.77 5.28
N PHE A 49 -6.87 -2.64 5.76
CA PHE A 49 -7.12 -2.43 7.19
C PHE A 49 -8.22 -3.34 7.73
N VAL A 50 -9.31 -3.48 6.98
CA VAL A 50 -10.40 -4.40 7.34
C VAL A 50 -9.91 -5.83 7.41
N GLN A 51 -9.13 -6.28 6.43
CA GLN A 51 -8.59 -7.64 6.42
C GLN A 51 -7.55 -7.85 7.52
N SER A 52 -6.75 -6.83 7.86
CA SER A 52 -5.80 -6.91 8.97
C SER A 52 -6.52 -7.04 10.32
N GLU A 53 -7.64 -6.35 10.51
CA GLU A 53 -8.46 -6.50 11.71
C GLU A 53 -9.12 -7.89 11.76
N GLU A 54 -9.71 -8.35 10.65
CA GLU A 54 -10.26 -9.72 10.54
C GLU A 54 -9.18 -10.77 10.88
N PHE A 55 -7.94 -10.59 10.38
CA PHE A 55 -6.83 -11.48 10.67
C PHE A 55 -6.49 -11.52 12.17
N THR A 56 -6.43 -10.35 12.84
CA THR A 56 -6.15 -10.31 14.28
C THR A 56 -7.28 -10.93 15.11
N GLU A 57 -8.54 -10.78 14.69
CA GLU A 57 -9.69 -11.42 15.33
C GLU A 57 -9.62 -12.95 15.22
N GLU A 58 -9.26 -13.46 14.05
CA GLU A 58 -9.21 -14.90 13.80
C GLU A 58 -8.03 -15.59 14.50
N HIS A 59 -6.87 -14.93 14.56
CA HIS A 59 -5.61 -15.53 15.05
C HIS A 59 -5.15 -15.01 16.41
N GLY A 60 -5.58 -13.82 16.81
CA GLY A 60 -5.08 -13.14 18.01
C GLY A 60 -5.72 -13.55 19.33
N GLY A 61 -6.76 -14.35 19.33
CA GLY A 61 -7.53 -14.67 20.53
C GLY A 61 -8.10 -13.42 21.22
N LYS A 62 -9.25 -13.49 21.85
CA LYS A 62 -9.82 -12.38 22.64
C LYS A 62 -8.86 -12.02 23.77
N VAL A 63 -8.18 -10.88 23.68
CA VAL A 63 -7.47 -10.32 24.83
C VAL A 63 -8.48 -10.13 25.97
N ALA A 64 -8.07 -10.38 27.21
CA ALA A 64 -8.90 -10.54 28.43
C ALA A 64 -9.92 -9.41 28.72
N ASN A 65 -9.99 -8.36 27.95
CA ASN A 65 -10.90 -7.21 28.09
C ASN A 65 -11.84 -6.99 26.87
N GLY A 66 -11.99 -7.97 25.98
CA GLY A 66 -12.90 -7.87 24.82
C GLY A 66 -12.43 -6.92 23.70
N LYS A 67 -11.21 -6.40 23.76
CA LYS A 67 -10.58 -5.68 22.66
C LYS A 67 -9.77 -6.66 21.83
N THR A 68 -10.22 -6.91 20.63
CA THR A 68 -9.48 -7.59 19.57
C THR A 68 -8.29 -6.72 19.16
N GLY A 69 -7.26 -7.35 18.65
CA GLY A 69 -6.06 -6.84 18.00
C GLY A 69 -5.62 -5.40 18.32
N GLN A 70 -4.37 -5.22 18.72
CA GLN A 70 -3.81 -3.88 19.00
C GLN A 70 -3.09 -3.34 17.75
N ILE A 71 -3.78 -3.27 16.61
CA ILE A 71 -3.24 -2.55 15.46
C ILE A 71 -3.66 -1.09 15.50
N SER A 72 -2.75 -0.20 15.11
CA SER A 72 -3.01 1.22 14.89
C SER A 72 -2.93 1.49 13.38
N VAL A 73 -4.01 1.97 12.81
CA VAL A 73 -4.18 2.12 11.36
C VAL A 73 -3.81 3.52 10.92
N TYR A 74 -2.93 3.60 9.93
CA TYR A 74 -2.52 4.84 9.26
C TYR A 74 -2.74 4.70 7.77
N GLY A 75 -3.24 5.74 7.12
CA GLY A 75 -3.48 5.68 5.68
C GLY A 75 -3.43 7.03 5.00
N GLN A 76 -3.26 7.01 3.70
CA GLN A 76 -3.36 8.20 2.87
C GLN A 76 -4.06 7.88 1.55
N GLU A 77 -4.87 8.82 1.07
CA GLU A 77 -5.64 8.72 -0.17
C GLU A 77 -5.82 10.11 -0.77
N SER A 78 -5.60 10.23 -2.06
CA SER A 78 -5.69 11.51 -2.78
C SER A 78 -7.12 11.87 -3.18
N ASN A 79 -7.97 10.86 -3.46
CA ASN A 79 -9.35 11.08 -3.88
C ASN A 79 -10.25 11.39 -2.66
N PRO A 80 -10.90 12.59 -2.59
CA PRO A 80 -11.71 12.96 -1.44
C PRO A 80 -12.91 12.04 -1.19
N THR A 81 -13.51 11.47 -2.24
CA THR A 81 -14.64 10.55 -2.11
C THR A 81 -14.18 9.22 -1.54
N THR A 82 -13.10 8.68 -2.06
CA THR A 82 -12.50 7.42 -1.61
C THR A 82 -11.98 7.55 -0.18
N TRP A 83 -11.34 8.68 0.16
CA TRP A 83 -10.90 8.99 1.53
C TRP A 83 -12.08 8.95 2.53
N ARG A 84 -13.21 9.60 2.18
CA ARG A 84 -14.42 9.56 3.04
C ARG A 84 -15.00 8.16 3.17
N LEU A 85 -15.00 7.38 2.09
CA LEU A 85 -15.44 5.99 2.11
C LEU A 85 -14.57 5.14 3.04
N ALA A 86 -13.25 5.31 3.02
CA ALA A 86 -12.35 4.65 3.96
C ALA A 86 -12.65 5.04 5.41
N ALA A 87 -12.80 6.34 5.70
CA ALA A 87 -13.13 6.82 7.04
C ALA A 87 -14.47 6.25 7.55
N MET A 88 -15.51 6.24 6.70
CA MET A 88 -16.80 5.61 7.02
C MET A 88 -16.65 4.09 7.26
N ASN A 89 -15.84 3.42 6.44
CA ASN A 89 -15.58 1.99 6.55
C ASN A 89 -14.96 1.64 7.91
N MET A 90 -13.95 2.41 8.36
CA MET A 90 -13.33 2.24 9.67
C MET A 90 -14.31 2.55 10.80
N ALA A 91 -15.02 3.68 10.71
CA ALA A 91 -15.98 4.09 11.74
C ALA A 91 -17.10 3.05 11.98
N ILE A 92 -17.66 2.48 10.91
CA ILE A 92 -18.73 1.45 11.02
C ILE A 92 -18.21 0.18 11.72
N ARG A 93 -16.91 -0.13 11.59
CA ARG A 93 -16.27 -1.30 12.21
C ARG A 93 -15.66 -1.02 13.58
N GLY A 94 -15.67 0.24 14.03
CA GLY A 94 -15.02 0.62 15.27
C GLY A 94 -13.51 0.52 15.25
N ILE A 95 -12.89 0.62 14.06
CA ILE A 95 -11.45 0.62 13.87
C ILE A 95 -10.94 2.05 14.03
N ASP A 96 -10.04 2.28 14.99
CA ASP A 96 -9.38 3.56 15.15
C ASP A 96 -8.37 3.78 14.02
N PHE A 97 -8.35 4.99 13.44
CA PHE A 97 -7.52 5.31 12.28
C PHE A 97 -6.95 6.72 12.30
N ASN A 98 -5.83 6.91 11.61
CA ASN A 98 -5.26 8.22 11.30
C ASN A 98 -5.01 8.31 9.78
N PHE A 99 -5.79 9.13 9.10
CA PHE A 99 -5.72 9.36 7.65
C PHE A 99 -5.21 10.78 7.31
N GLY A 100 -4.44 11.39 8.24
CA GLY A 100 -3.84 12.71 8.03
C GLY A 100 -4.81 13.89 8.05
N GLY A 101 -6.07 13.69 8.44
CA GLY A 101 -7.09 14.74 8.59
C GLY A 101 -7.69 15.27 7.27
N ALA A 102 -7.07 15.05 6.12
CA ALA A 102 -7.56 15.45 4.80
C ALA A 102 -7.02 14.52 3.69
N PRO A 103 -7.69 14.43 2.53
CA PRO A 103 -7.13 13.75 1.38
C PRO A 103 -5.84 14.44 0.89
N GLY A 104 -4.86 13.66 0.42
CA GLY A 104 -3.59 14.20 -0.07
C GLY A 104 -2.84 13.22 -0.97
N ASP A 105 -2.12 13.75 -1.94
CA ASP A 105 -1.22 12.97 -2.79
C ASP A 105 0.00 12.54 -1.98
N THR A 106 0.17 11.25 -1.78
CA THR A 106 1.20 10.65 -0.94
C THR A 106 2.63 10.98 -1.37
N LEU A 107 2.87 11.01 -2.67
CA LEU A 107 4.22 11.26 -3.17
C LEU A 107 4.59 12.74 -3.09
N LEU A 108 3.62 13.64 -3.30
CA LEU A 108 3.83 15.10 -3.29
C LEU A 108 3.65 15.73 -1.92
N ASN A 109 2.80 15.17 -1.08
CA ASN A 109 2.42 15.70 0.23
C ASN A 109 2.22 14.55 1.24
N ASP A 110 3.32 14.06 1.78
CA ASP A 110 3.31 13.04 2.82
C ASP A 110 2.68 13.57 4.11
N LEU A 111 1.54 13.00 4.49
CA LEU A 111 0.79 13.41 5.69
C LEU A 111 1.27 12.70 6.96
N HIS A 112 2.21 11.76 6.84
CA HIS A 112 2.76 10.98 7.96
C HIS A 112 4.29 10.96 7.99
N PRO A 113 5.02 12.07 7.81
CA PRO A 113 6.47 12.08 7.53
C PRO A 113 7.32 11.40 8.61
N ASP A 114 6.86 11.40 9.85
CA ASP A 114 7.57 10.80 11.00
C ASP A 114 7.12 9.37 11.31
N LEU A 115 6.13 8.85 10.57
CA LEU A 115 5.64 7.49 10.78
C LEU A 115 6.71 6.46 10.45
N ARG A 116 6.88 5.50 11.34
CA ARG A 116 7.62 4.25 11.10
C ARG A 116 6.69 3.11 11.50
N ALA A 117 6.12 2.45 10.48
CA ALA A 117 5.11 1.42 10.65
C ALA A 117 5.75 0.04 10.77
N ASP A 118 5.13 -0.83 11.55
CA ASP A 118 5.57 -2.21 11.70
C ASP A 118 5.19 -3.04 10.47
N PHE A 119 4.07 -2.66 9.83
CA PHE A 119 3.58 -3.28 8.60
C PHE A 119 3.17 -2.21 7.60
N VAL A 120 3.69 -2.31 6.37
CA VAL A 120 3.31 -1.41 5.27
C VAL A 120 2.78 -2.25 4.12
N MET A 121 1.57 -1.95 3.64
CA MET A 121 0.96 -2.70 2.54
C MET A 121 0.25 -1.75 1.59
N ALA A 122 0.38 -1.96 0.29
CA ALA A 122 -0.27 -1.10 -0.69
C ALA A 122 -0.54 -1.78 -2.02
N ASN A 123 -1.61 -1.32 -2.67
CA ASN A 123 -1.88 -1.50 -4.09
C ASN A 123 -2.01 -0.11 -4.76
N PRO A 124 -0.89 0.57 -5.04
CA PRO A 124 -0.94 1.87 -5.69
C PRO A 124 -1.31 1.77 -7.17
N PRO A 125 -1.65 2.88 -7.85
CA PRO A 125 -1.87 2.91 -9.28
C PRO A 125 -0.65 2.39 -10.06
N PHE A 126 -0.84 1.33 -10.89
CA PHE A 126 0.24 0.73 -11.66
C PHE A 126 0.75 1.67 -12.75
N ASN A 127 2.07 1.79 -12.88
CA ASN A 127 2.74 2.54 -13.94
C ASN A 127 2.25 4.00 -14.04
N MET A 128 1.96 4.64 -12.92
CA MET A 128 1.50 6.04 -12.87
C MET A 128 2.57 6.96 -13.46
N LYS A 129 2.17 7.76 -14.47
CA LYS A 129 3.09 8.62 -15.23
C LYS A 129 3.15 10.05 -14.69
N GLU A 130 2.01 10.58 -14.22
CA GLU A 130 1.87 11.97 -13.77
C GLU A 130 2.01 12.05 -12.26
N TRP A 131 3.22 11.84 -11.74
CA TRP A 131 3.50 11.86 -10.31
C TRP A 131 4.67 12.79 -9.95
N TRP A 132 5.54 13.08 -10.93
CA TRP A 132 6.79 13.80 -10.69
C TRP A 132 6.57 15.28 -10.46
N ASN A 133 7.36 15.83 -9.54
CA ASN A 133 7.56 17.27 -9.35
C ASN A 133 9.04 17.51 -9.05
N GLU A 134 9.61 18.63 -9.50
CA GLU A 134 11.02 18.98 -9.28
C GLU A 134 11.42 19.02 -7.79
N LYS A 135 10.48 19.29 -6.91
CA LYS A 135 10.69 19.22 -5.45
C LYS A 135 11.10 17.84 -4.96
N LEU A 136 10.77 16.80 -5.72
CA LEU A 136 11.09 15.41 -5.40
C LEU A 136 12.50 14.99 -5.85
N ALA A 137 13.23 15.83 -6.58
CA ALA A 137 14.55 15.48 -7.12
C ALA A 137 15.58 15.10 -6.04
N SER A 138 15.49 15.73 -4.86
CA SER A 138 16.36 15.47 -3.70
C SER A 138 15.59 14.93 -2.48
N ASP A 139 14.50 14.23 -2.71
CA ASP A 139 13.68 13.70 -1.64
C ASP A 139 14.43 12.60 -0.86
N PRO A 140 14.45 12.65 0.49
CA PRO A 140 15.18 11.69 1.32
C PRO A 140 14.65 10.26 1.23
N ARG A 141 13.47 10.06 0.67
CA ARG A 141 12.88 8.73 0.45
C ARG A 141 13.62 7.92 -0.63
N TRP A 142 14.38 8.57 -1.53
CA TRP A 142 15.05 7.89 -2.66
C TRP A 142 16.36 7.22 -2.26
N ILE A 143 16.27 6.25 -1.32
CA ILE A 143 17.43 5.56 -0.75
C ILE A 143 18.18 4.66 -1.73
N ALA A 144 17.53 4.17 -2.78
CA ALA A 144 18.12 3.33 -3.83
C ALA A 144 18.31 4.09 -5.16
N GLY A 145 18.14 5.40 -5.15
CA GLY A 145 18.23 6.28 -6.32
C GLY A 145 16.90 6.89 -6.73
N THR A 146 16.99 8.02 -7.46
CA THR A 146 15.80 8.76 -7.90
C THR A 146 14.97 7.94 -8.88
N PRO A 147 13.68 7.71 -8.60
CA PRO A 147 12.80 6.95 -9.49
C PRO A 147 12.58 7.65 -10.84
N PRO A 148 12.24 6.89 -11.90
CA PRO A 148 11.94 7.46 -13.20
C PRO A 148 10.74 8.41 -13.15
N GLN A 149 10.87 9.61 -13.72
CA GLN A 149 9.81 10.63 -13.74
C GLN A 149 8.53 10.13 -14.42
N GLY A 150 8.63 9.25 -15.41
CA GLY A 150 7.50 8.69 -16.15
C GLY A 150 6.90 7.41 -15.58
N ASN A 151 7.35 6.94 -14.40
CA ASN A 151 6.81 5.73 -13.76
C ASN A 151 7.02 5.76 -12.24
N ALA A 152 5.94 5.76 -11.47
CA ALA A 152 5.97 5.86 -10.01
C ALA A 152 6.23 4.53 -9.29
N ASN A 153 6.33 3.39 -9.96
CA ASN A 153 6.42 2.08 -9.30
C ASN A 153 7.51 2.05 -8.21
N PHE A 154 8.72 2.50 -8.53
CA PHE A 154 9.82 2.56 -7.56
C PHE A 154 9.79 3.77 -6.62
N ALA A 155 8.97 4.78 -6.91
CA ALA A 155 8.66 5.84 -5.95
C ALA A 155 7.78 5.31 -4.81
N TRP A 156 6.74 4.56 -5.14
CA TRP A 156 5.89 3.87 -4.17
C TRP A 156 6.71 2.91 -3.30
N LEU A 157 7.56 2.07 -3.93
CA LEU A 157 8.39 1.12 -3.20
C LEU A 157 9.31 1.82 -2.20
N GLN A 158 10.02 2.87 -2.61
CA GLN A 158 10.94 3.58 -1.75
C GLN A 158 10.22 4.43 -0.69
N HIS A 159 9.03 4.98 -1.00
CA HIS A 159 8.18 5.63 0.00
C HIS A 159 7.78 4.64 1.11
N MET A 160 7.36 3.43 0.75
CA MET A 160 6.99 2.41 1.73
C MET A 160 8.18 1.98 2.59
N LEU A 161 9.36 1.77 1.99
CA LEU A 161 10.60 1.48 2.73
C LEU A 161 10.98 2.59 3.69
N TYR A 162 10.82 3.85 3.29
CA TYR A 162 11.09 5.00 4.15
C TYR A 162 10.21 5.01 5.40
N HIS A 163 8.97 4.57 5.27
CA HIS A 163 8.01 4.48 6.37
C HIS A 163 8.06 3.16 7.15
N LEU A 164 8.92 2.23 6.76
CA LEU A 164 9.07 0.97 7.45
C LEU A 164 9.90 1.12 8.73
N ALA A 165 9.45 0.52 9.82
CA ALA A 165 10.22 0.40 11.04
C ALA A 165 11.42 -0.56 10.82
N PRO A 166 12.52 -0.45 11.61
CA PRO A 166 13.72 -1.30 11.40
C PRO A 166 13.48 -2.81 11.43
N ALA A 167 12.46 -3.26 12.14
CA ALA A 167 12.06 -4.67 12.20
C ALA A 167 10.68 -4.91 11.54
N GLY A 168 10.24 -3.96 10.72
CA GLY A 168 8.96 -4.05 10.03
C GLY A 168 9.05 -4.86 8.75
N SER A 169 7.89 -5.25 8.24
CA SER A 169 7.74 -5.93 6.94
C SER A 169 6.77 -5.18 6.04
N MET A 170 6.99 -5.25 4.73
CA MET A 170 6.10 -4.60 3.78
C MET A 170 5.73 -5.53 2.63
N ALA A 171 4.55 -5.31 2.06
CA ALA A 171 4.12 -5.99 0.85
C ALA A 171 3.51 -4.99 -0.13
N LEU A 172 4.13 -4.85 -1.29
CA LEU A 172 3.74 -3.91 -2.33
C LEU A 172 3.29 -4.66 -3.58
N LEU A 173 2.06 -4.39 -4.02
CA LEU A 173 1.54 -4.91 -5.28
C LEU A 173 1.92 -3.97 -6.42
N LEU A 174 2.61 -4.50 -7.44
CA LEU A 174 3.01 -3.77 -8.64
C LEU A 174 2.72 -4.58 -9.91
N ALA A 175 2.77 -3.93 -11.05
CA ALA A 175 2.78 -4.62 -12.35
C ALA A 175 4.02 -5.52 -12.47
N ASN A 176 3.88 -6.70 -13.07
CA ASN A 176 4.98 -7.68 -13.27
C ASN A 176 6.21 -7.07 -13.95
N GLY A 177 6.04 -6.07 -14.81
CA GLY A 177 7.15 -5.35 -15.42
C GLY A 177 8.17 -4.79 -14.41
N SER A 178 7.75 -4.49 -13.18
CA SER A 178 8.64 -4.02 -12.13
C SER A 178 9.76 -5.00 -11.76
N MET A 179 9.54 -6.31 -11.97
CA MET A 179 10.54 -7.35 -11.69
C MET A 179 11.68 -7.39 -12.73
N SER A 180 11.46 -6.89 -13.94
CA SER A 180 12.41 -7.08 -15.05
C SER A 180 12.72 -5.84 -15.87
N SER A 181 11.96 -4.76 -15.75
CA SER A 181 12.19 -3.51 -16.51
C SER A 181 13.56 -2.90 -16.17
N ASN A 182 14.26 -2.47 -17.21
CA ASN A 182 15.52 -1.71 -17.10
C ASN A 182 15.39 -0.29 -17.65
N THR A 183 14.15 0.16 -17.92
CA THR A 183 13.86 1.46 -18.48
C THR A 183 14.21 2.55 -17.46
N ASN A 184 14.88 3.61 -17.91
CA ASN A 184 15.11 4.82 -17.11
C ASN A 184 15.62 4.56 -15.67
N ASN A 185 16.66 3.75 -15.51
CA ASN A 185 17.30 3.46 -14.22
C ASN A 185 16.55 2.48 -13.28
N GLU A 186 15.41 1.93 -13.68
CA GLU A 186 14.67 0.97 -12.83
C GLU A 186 15.51 -0.27 -12.47
N GLY A 187 16.33 -0.76 -13.42
CA GLY A 187 17.23 -1.88 -13.19
C GLY A 187 18.29 -1.61 -12.10
N GLU A 188 18.85 -0.40 -12.07
CA GLU A 188 19.85 -0.03 -11.04
C GLU A 188 19.20 0.14 -9.67
N ILE A 189 18.02 0.76 -9.59
CA ILE A 189 17.24 0.87 -8.34
C ILE A 189 16.95 -0.52 -7.80
N ARG A 190 16.43 -1.43 -8.65
CA ARG A 190 16.14 -2.82 -8.26
C ARG A 190 17.40 -3.53 -7.75
N LYS A 191 18.52 -3.39 -8.44
CA LYS A 191 19.81 -3.94 -8.03
C LYS A 191 20.21 -3.44 -6.63
N GLN A 192 20.14 -2.11 -6.40
CA GLN A 192 20.44 -1.51 -5.09
C GLN A 192 19.55 -2.05 -3.97
N LEU A 193 18.26 -2.27 -4.25
CA LEU A 193 17.31 -2.83 -3.26
C LEU A 193 17.66 -4.29 -2.90
N VAL A 194 18.00 -5.10 -3.90
CA VAL A 194 18.38 -6.51 -3.70
C VAL A 194 19.75 -6.64 -3.03
N GLU A 195 20.75 -5.89 -3.47
CA GLU A 195 22.11 -5.94 -2.91
C GLU A 195 22.17 -5.43 -1.45
N ARG A 196 21.21 -4.59 -1.04
CA ARG A 196 21.08 -4.11 0.34
C ARG A 196 20.17 -4.98 1.20
N ASP A 197 19.74 -6.12 0.69
CA ASP A 197 18.91 -7.10 1.42
C ASP A 197 17.54 -6.53 1.87
N TYR A 198 16.96 -5.62 1.04
CA TYR A 198 15.63 -5.07 1.30
C TYR A 198 14.50 -5.92 0.69
N VAL A 199 14.82 -6.93 -0.11
CA VAL A 199 13.83 -7.77 -0.81
C VAL A 199 13.98 -9.19 -0.30
N GLU A 200 13.00 -9.67 0.44
CA GLU A 200 12.95 -11.04 0.94
C GLU A 200 12.45 -12.00 -0.13
N CYS A 201 11.36 -11.64 -0.82
CA CYS A 201 10.87 -12.39 -1.96
C CYS A 201 10.04 -11.54 -2.93
N MET A 202 9.87 -12.05 -4.15
CA MET A 202 8.96 -11.52 -5.16
C MET A 202 8.01 -12.63 -5.62
N VAL A 203 6.70 -12.39 -5.51
CA VAL A 203 5.67 -13.37 -5.86
C VAL A 203 4.95 -12.93 -7.13
N ALA A 204 5.16 -13.64 -8.23
CA ALA A 204 4.40 -13.44 -9.46
C ALA A 204 2.98 -14.00 -9.29
N LEU A 205 1.98 -13.17 -9.55
CA LEU A 205 0.58 -13.57 -9.47
C LEU A 205 0.05 -14.04 -10.83
N PRO A 206 -0.95 -14.93 -10.85
CA PRO A 206 -1.65 -15.28 -12.08
C PRO A 206 -2.23 -14.06 -12.79
N GLY A 207 -2.36 -14.13 -14.11
CA GLY A 207 -3.03 -13.07 -14.87
C GLY A 207 -4.54 -13.01 -14.60
N GLN A 208 -5.15 -11.90 -15.02
CA GLN A 208 -6.61 -11.69 -14.97
C GLN A 208 -7.25 -11.71 -13.57
N LEU A 209 -6.50 -11.38 -12.53
CA LEU A 209 -7.03 -11.29 -11.16
C LEU A 209 -7.87 -10.02 -10.94
N PHE A 210 -7.60 -8.96 -11.67
CA PHE A 210 -8.31 -7.70 -11.56
C PHE A 210 -9.45 -7.62 -12.57
N THR A 211 -10.61 -7.15 -12.13
CA THR A 211 -11.80 -7.01 -13.02
C THR A 211 -11.64 -5.94 -14.10
N ASN A 212 -10.78 -4.95 -13.87
CA ASN A 212 -10.65 -3.76 -14.72
C ASN A 212 -9.33 -3.68 -15.49
N THR A 213 -8.42 -4.64 -15.32
CA THR A 213 -7.16 -4.71 -16.07
C THR A 213 -6.71 -6.15 -16.24
N GLN A 214 -6.06 -6.42 -17.38
CA GLN A 214 -5.42 -7.70 -17.66
C GLN A 214 -3.92 -7.68 -17.32
N ILE A 215 -3.42 -6.57 -16.79
CA ILE A 215 -2.00 -6.42 -16.44
C ILE A 215 -1.66 -7.46 -15.36
N PRO A 216 -0.70 -8.35 -15.62
CA PRO A 216 -0.23 -9.28 -14.61
C PRO A 216 0.50 -8.51 -13.50
N ALA A 217 0.28 -8.92 -12.26
CA ALA A 217 0.84 -8.26 -11.08
C ALA A 217 1.79 -9.17 -10.30
N CYS A 218 2.62 -8.56 -9.47
CA CYS A 218 3.51 -9.25 -8.54
C CYS A 218 3.49 -8.55 -7.19
N ILE A 219 3.85 -9.30 -6.15
CA ILE A 219 4.06 -8.77 -4.80
C ILE A 219 5.57 -8.67 -4.57
N TRP A 220 6.01 -7.50 -4.13
CA TRP A 220 7.33 -7.27 -3.54
C TRP A 220 7.20 -7.36 -2.02
N PHE A 221 7.94 -8.30 -1.43
CA PHE A 221 7.96 -8.55 0.01
C PHE A 221 9.36 -8.37 0.57
#